data_905d0d37c51b1727fc06efea60a288c2
#
_entry.id   905d0d37c51b1727fc06efea60a288c2
#
_cell.length_a   1.000
_cell.length_b   1.000
_cell.length_c   1.000
_cell.angle_alpha   90.00
_cell.angle_beta   90.00
_cell.angle_gamma   90.00
#
_symmetry.space_group_name_H-M   'P 1'
#
loop_
_entity.id
_entity.type
_entity.pdbx_description
1 polymer ?
#
loop_
_entity_poly.entity_id
_entity_poly.type
_entity_poly.pdbx_seq_one_letter_code
_entity_poly.pdbx_strand_id
1 'polypeptide(L)'
;MGQTLIADIGGSNSRFALAGAAGWPERVLVTENAMVADLETAVARYLQETGARPRAATFAIAGPVLGEEIALTNCAWRFRRAELANRFGFSRLQIVNDFEAIAWALPQLTAAHIRPLGPGALPQEGVKLVLGPGTGLGVAALLPVGRRGYAIASEGGHILFGAHGTDERGVFDRLHEECGTVSAEKVLSGPGLPRLARALHPERGYREPEAVIAGAHRGEAAAQAVTRLFVRLLGRFAGDMALAFKALGGVYIAGSIVCGLGPLLDEAQFRAAFEGHPPHESLLQAVPTFLITSDQPGLIGCAALAQMNELAQAQT
;
A
#
# COMPACT_ATOMS: atom_id res chain seq x y z
N MET A 1 6.11 -30.65 1.54
CA MET A 1 5.72 -29.33 2.07
C MET A 1 4.22 -29.20 1.93
N GLY A 2 3.50 -28.76 2.97
CA GLY A 2 2.05 -28.55 2.91
C GLY A 2 1.74 -27.28 2.12
N GLN A 3 0.62 -27.26 1.38
CA GLN A 3 0.16 -26.05 0.72
C GLN A 3 -0.23 -24.99 1.77
N THR A 4 0.16 -23.73 1.55
CA THR A 4 -0.29 -22.57 2.35
C THR A 4 -1.27 -21.74 1.54
N LEU A 5 -2.47 -21.50 2.09
CA LEU A 5 -3.42 -20.56 1.52
C LEU A 5 -2.92 -19.14 1.76
N ILE A 6 -2.94 -18.32 0.73
CA ILE A 6 -2.62 -16.89 0.85
C ILE A 6 -3.79 -16.05 0.35
N ALA A 7 -4.00 -14.89 0.97
CA ALA A 7 -5.04 -13.96 0.53
C ALA A 7 -4.60 -12.50 0.71
N ASP A 8 -5.09 -11.67 -0.20
CA ASP A 8 -5.04 -10.20 -0.12
C ASP A 8 -6.49 -9.70 -0.09
N ILE A 9 -6.93 -9.24 1.08
CA ILE A 9 -8.31 -8.95 1.40
C ILE A 9 -8.49 -7.44 1.50
N GLY A 10 -8.94 -6.84 0.41
CA GLY A 10 -9.27 -5.41 0.33
C GLY A 10 -10.71 -5.11 0.72
N GLY A 11 -11.11 -3.85 0.62
CA GLY A 11 -12.48 -3.43 0.92
C GLY A 11 -13.53 -3.93 -0.09
N SER A 12 -13.22 -3.89 -1.39
CA SER A 12 -14.15 -4.25 -2.47
C SER A 12 -13.89 -5.62 -3.05
N ASN A 13 -12.65 -6.01 -3.19
CA ASN A 13 -12.20 -7.27 -3.78
C ASN A 13 -11.23 -7.99 -2.85
N SER A 14 -11.33 -9.31 -2.84
CA SER A 14 -10.39 -10.21 -2.18
C SER A 14 -9.76 -11.15 -3.21
N ARG A 15 -8.46 -11.36 -3.09
CA ARG A 15 -7.70 -12.28 -3.93
C ARG A 15 -7.22 -13.43 -3.09
N PHE A 16 -7.49 -14.64 -3.54
CA PHE A 16 -7.03 -15.87 -2.89
C PHE A 16 -6.08 -16.62 -3.83
N ALA A 17 -5.07 -17.26 -3.26
CA ALA A 17 -4.11 -18.07 -4.00
C ALA A 17 -3.48 -19.13 -3.10
N LEU A 18 -2.67 -20.00 -3.67
CA LEU A 18 -1.76 -20.87 -2.92
C LEU A 18 -0.35 -20.31 -3.02
N ALA A 19 0.42 -20.41 -1.94
CA ALA A 19 1.85 -20.13 -2.00
C ALA A 19 2.55 -21.25 -2.78
N GLY A 20 3.13 -20.90 -3.93
CA GLY A 20 3.91 -21.82 -4.75
C GLY A 20 5.30 -22.06 -4.20
N ALA A 21 5.97 -23.10 -4.69
CA ALA A 21 7.29 -23.53 -4.23
C ALA A 21 8.39 -22.46 -4.39
N ALA A 22 8.25 -21.57 -5.37
CA ALA A 22 9.17 -20.46 -5.62
C ALA A 22 8.83 -19.18 -4.82
N GLY A 23 7.86 -19.24 -3.90
CA GLY A 23 7.41 -18.07 -3.13
C GLY A 23 6.52 -17.11 -3.94
N TRP A 24 5.91 -17.57 -5.05
CA TRP A 24 4.99 -16.81 -5.86
C TRP A 24 3.55 -17.33 -5.70
N PRO A 25 2.53 -16.45 -5.89
CA PRO A 25 1.14 -16.86 -5.90
C PRO A 25 0.82 -17.80 -7.07
N GLU A 26 0.13 -18.90 -6.78
CA GLU A 26 -0.39 -19.84 -7.78
C GLU A 26 -1.90 -20.01 -7.63
N ARG A 27 -2.62 -20.30 -8.72
CA ARG A 27 -4.06 -20.55 -8.72
C ARG A 27 -4.85 -19.38 -8.14
N VAL A 28 -4.54 -18.16 -8.61
CA VAL A 28 -5.18 -16.93 -8.14
C VAL A 28 -6.64 -16.88 -8.58
N LEU A 29 -7.55 -16.65 -7.62
CA LEU A 29 -8.95 -16.34 -7.85
C LEU A 29 -9.29 -15.01 -7.19
N VAL A 30 -10.10 -14.20 -7.87
CA VAL A 30 -10.60 -12.91 -7.39
C VAL A 30 -12.07 -13.05 -7.02
N THR A 31 -12.44 -12.54 -5.87
CA THR A 31 -13.82 -12.50 -5.38
C THR A 31 -14.22 -11.05 -5.11
N GLU A 32 -15.32 -10.61 -5.65
CA GLU A 32 -15.95 -9.35 -5.24
C GLU A 32 -16.61 -9.56 -3.88
N ASN A 33 -16.23 -8.77 -2.89
CA ASN A 33 -16.69 -8.94 -1.51
C ASN A 33 -18.21 -8.79 -1.36
N ALA A 34 -18.82 -7.92 -2.17
CA ALA A 34 -20.28 -7.73 -2.19
C ALA A 34 -21.06 -8.96 -2.63
N MET A 35 -20.42 -9.91 -3.33
CA MET A 35 -21.05 -11.13 -3.83
C MET A 35 -20.96 -12.30 -2.83
N VAL A 36 -20.37 -12.09 -1.65
CA VAL A 36 -20.14 -13.14 -0.65
C VAL A 36 -20.48 -12.58 0.73
N ALA A 37 -21.09 -13.39 1.57
CA ALA A 37 -21.61 -12.95 2.87
C ALA A 37 -20.48 -12.55 3.86
N ASP A 38 -19.40 -13.32 3.88
CA ASP A 38 -18.30 -13.20 4.85
C ASP A 38 -17.00 -13.81 4.31
N LEU A 39 -15.92 -13.61 5.04
CA LEU A 39 -14.61 -14.16 4.70
C LEU A 39 -14.60 -15.70 4.70
N GLU A 40 -15.29 -16.32 5.63
CA GLU A 40 -15.38 -17.78 5.74
C GLU A 40 -16.01 -18.38 4.50
N THR A 41 -17.07 -17.76 3.97
CA THR A 41 -17.71 -18.16 2.73
C THR A 41 -16.79 -18.00 1.52
N ALA A 42 -16.03 -16.90 1.46
CA ALA A 42 -15.04 -16.67 0.41
C ALA A 42 -13.92 -17.72 0.43
N VAL A 43 -13.36 -18.02 1.61
CA VAL A 43 -12.36 -19.09 1.78
C VAL A 43 -12.92 -20.45 1.41
N ALA A 44 -14.12 -20.80 1.87
CA ALA A 44 -14.76 -22.09 1.55
C ALA A 44 -14.95 -22.25 0.05
N ARG A 45 -15.41 -21.21 -0.65
CA ARG A 45 -15.57 -21.20 -2.10
C ARG A 45 -14.25 -21.43 -2.81
N TYR A 46 -13.19 -20.72 -2.42
CA TYR A 46 -11.85 -20.90 -3.00
C TYR A 46 -11.35 -22.35 -2.84
N LEU A 47 -11.48 -22.91 -1.63
CA LEU A 47 -11.05 -24.30 -1.35
C LEU A 47 -11.87 -25.33 -2.13
N GLN A 48 -13.17 -25.11 -2.31
CA GLN A 48 -14.03 -25.97 -3.11
C GLN A 48 -13.65 -25.92 -4.59
N GLU A 49 -13.46 -24.74 -5.17
CA GLU A 49 -13.11 -24.55 -6.59
C GLU A 49 -11.74 -25.12 -6.92
N THR A 50 -10.79 -25.00 -5.98
CA THR A 50 -9.42 -25.48 -6.21
C THR A 50 -9.18 -26.93 -5.78
N GLY A 51 -10.03 -27.49 -4.93
CA GLY A 51 -9.79 -28.79 -4.29
C GLY A 51 -8.60 -28.79 -3.33
N ALA A 52 -8.05 -27.62 -3.00
CA ALA A 52 -6.89 -27.49 -2.12
C ALA A 52 -7.24 -27.80 -0.66
N ARG A 53 -6.26 -28.32 0.09
CA ARG A 53 -6.39 -28.64 1.51
C ARG A 53 -5.18 -28.08 2.29
N PRO A 54 -5.03 -26.76 2.37
CA PRO A 54 -3.92 -26.12 3.07
C PRO A 54 -4.02 -26.36 4.57
N ARG A 55 -2.85 -26.55 5.23
CA ARG A 55 -2.77 -26.62 6.70
C ARG A 55 -2.29 -25.31 7.31
N ALA A 56 -1.89 -24.34 6.50
CA ALA A 56 -1.48 -23.02 6.92
C ALA A 56 -2.16 -21.95 6.05
N ALA A 57 -2.34 -20.77 6.62
CA ALA A 57 -2.82 -19.61 5.88
C ALA A 57 -2.06 -18.34 6.26
N THR A 58 -1.88 -17.44 5.28
CA THR A 58 -1.30 -16.09 5.47
C THR A 58 -2.18 -15.09 4.73
N PHE A 59 -2.80 -14.19 5.47
CA PHE A 59 -3.74 -13.21 4.92
C PHE A 59 -3.24 -11.79 5.15
N ALA A 60 -3.22 -10.99 4.09
CA ALA A 60 -3.10 -9.55 4.14
C ALA A 60 -4.49 -8.93 4.23
N ILE A 61 -4.68 -7.97 5.13
CA ILE A 61 -5.98 -7.35 5.36
C ILE A 61 -5.84 -5.83 5.36
N ALA A 62 -6.71 -5.16 4.60
CA ALA A 62 -6.83 -3.72 4.61
C ALA A 62 -7.48 -3.25 5.93
N GLY A 63 -6.65 -2.85 6.88
CA GLY A 63 -7.06 -2.35 8.19
C GLY A 63 -6.10 -2.76 9.32
N PRO A 64 -6.38 -2.32 10.54
CA PRO A 64 -5.58 -2.64 11.71
C PRO A 64 -5.73 -4.12 12.09
N VAL A 65 -4.60 -4.78 12.31
CA VAL A 65 -4.53 -6.21 12.65
C VAL A 65 -4.18 -6.36 14.14
N LEU A 66 -5.13 -6.02 14.99
CA LEU A 66 -4.96 -6.04 16.45
C LEU A 66 -5.91 -7.06 17.12
N GLY A 67 -5.37 -7.83 18.05
CA GLY A 67 -6.17 -8.73 18.87
C GLY A 67 -6.73 -9.96 18.15
N GLU A 68 -7.76 -10.55 18.71
CA GLU A 68 -8.39 -11.79 18.24
C GLU A 68 -9.51 -11.53 17.22
N GLU A 69 -10.25 -10.46 17.40
CA GLU A 69 -11.32 -10.03 16.48
C GLU A 69 -10.75 -9.07 15.44
N ILE A 70 -10.95 -9.39 14.19
CA ILE A 70 -10.51 -8.60 13.04
C ILE A 70 -11.73 -8.04 12.31
N ALA A 71 -11.70 -6.74 12.03
CA ALA A 71 -12.69 -6.04 11.22
C ALA A 71 -11.99 -5.34 10.06
N LEU A 72 -12.53 -5.45 8.86
CA LEU A 72 -12.02 -4.74 7.69
C LEU A 72 -12.50 -3.29 7.72
N THR A 73 -11.66 -2.36 7.27
CA THR A 73 -11.97 -0.92 7.32
C THR A 73 -13.11 -0.53 6.37
N ASN A 74 -13.18 -1.10 5.18
CA ASN A 74 -14.13 -0.72 4.12
C ASN A 74 -14.97 -1.90 3.63
N CYS A 75 -15.21 -2.88 4.51
CA CYS A 75 -16.02 -4.05 4.24
C CYS A 75 -16.72 -4.44 5.56
N ALA A 76 -17.94 -4.96 5.45
CA ALA A 76 -18.71 -5.38 6.63
C ALA A 76 -18.17 -6.67 7.29
N TRP A 77 -17.16 -7.29 6.69
CA TRP A 77 -16.63 -8.55 7.20
C TRP A 77 -15.91 -8.38 8.52
N ARG A 78 -16.27 -9.25 9.46
CA ARG A 78 -15.64 -9.40 10.77
C ARG A 78 -15.47 -10.88 11.03
N PHE A 79 -14.37 -11.26 11.66
CA PHE A 79 -14.11 -12.66 12.00
C PHE A 79 -13.16 -12.75 13.20
N ARG A 80 -13.12 -13.92 13.82
CA ARG A 80 -12.19 -14.24 14.90
C ARG A 80 -11.11 -15.20 14.40
N ARG A 81 -9.85 -14.89 14.72
CA ARG A 81 -8.69 -15.68 14.25
C ARG A 81 -8.81 -17.17 14.59
N ALA A 82 -9.12 -17.48 15.85
CA ALA A 82 -9.23 -18.86 16.31
C ALA A 82 -10.39 -19.59 15.65
N GLU A 83 -11.55 -18.93 15.47
CA GLU A 83 -12.72 -19.54 14.81
C GLU A 83 -12.42 -19.84 13.34
N LEU A 84 -11.81 -18.91 12.62
CA LEU A 84 -11.40 -19.10 11.23
C LEU A 84 -10.39 -20.24 11.09
N ALA A 85 -9.36 -20.27 11.96
CA ALA A 85 -8.36 -21.33 11.96
C ALA A 85 -8.98 -22.72 12.24
N ASN A 86 -9.85 -22.81 13.24
CA ASN A 86 -10.53 -24.04 13.61
C ASN A 86 -11.47 -24.53 12.50
N ARG A 87 -12.24 -23.64 11.88
CA ARG A 87 -13.20 -23.98 10.82
C ARG A 87 -12.52 -24.64 9.62
N PHE A 88 -11.34 -24.19 9.22
CA PHE A 88 -10.61 -24.69 8.06
C PHE A 88 -9.47 -25.64 8.41
N GLY A 89 -9.23 -25.92 9.70
CA GLY A 89 -8.18 -26.82 10.15
C GLY A 89 -6.77 -26.25 9.93
N PHE A 90 -6.61 -24.93 9.95
CA PHE A 90 -5.30 -24.31 9.86
C PHE A 90 -4.53 -24.49 11.16
N SER A 91 -3.44 -25.22 11.11
CA SER A 91 -2.50 -25.34 12.24
C SER A 91 -1.72 -24.04 12.47
N ARG A 92 -1.66 -23.16 11.44
CA ARG A 92 -1.08 -21.82 11.52
C ARG A 92 -1.91 -20.87 10.66
N LEU A 93 -2.40 -19.80 11.27
CA LEU A 93 -3.02 -18.67 10.59
C LEU A 93 -2.26 -17.41 10.94
N GLN A 94 -1.62 -16.80 9.94
CA GLN A 94 -0.98 -15.51 10.07
C GLN A 94 -1.82 -14.45 9.37
N ILE A 95 -2.03 -13.33 10.03
CA ILE A 95 -2.75 -12.19 9.50
C ILE A 95 -1.85 -10.97 9.66
N VAL A 96 -1.64 -10.24 8.58
CA VAL A 96 -0.82 -9.03 8.52
C VAL A 96 -1.61 -7.89 7.88
N ASN A 97 -1.16 -6.66 8.10
CA ASN A 97 -1.70 -5.52 7.38
C ASN A 97 -1.33 -5.61 5.89
N ASP A 98 -2.14 -5.02 5.00
CA ASP A 98 -1.93 -5.05 3.54
C ASP A 98 -0.59 -4.42 3.13
N PHE A 99 -0.20 -3.28 3.70
CA PHE A 99 1.11 -2.67 3.42
C PHE A 99 2.27 -3.44 4.05
N GLU A 100 2.07 -4.07 5.22
CA GLU A 100 3.05 -5.02 5.77
C GLU A 100 3.30 -6.17 4.80
N ALA A 101 2.24 -6.73 4.21
CA ALA A 101 2.39 -7.76 3.18
C ALA A 101 3.17 -7.24 1.97
N ILE A 102 2.86 -6.03 1.47
CA ILE A 102 3.62 -5.43 0.35
C ILE A 102 5.10 -5.23 0.73
N ALA A 103 5.40 -4.86 1.98
CA ALA A 103 6.80 -4.77 2.42
C ALA A 103 7.53 -6.12 2.31
N TRP A 104 6.87 -7.23 2.63
CA TRP A 104 7.42 -8.58 2.42
C TRP A 104 7.64 -8.94 0.95
N ALA A 105 6.92 -8.32 0.02
CA ALA A 105 7.13 -8.53 -1.42
C ALA A 105 8.39 -7.85 -1.95
N LEU A 106 8.85 -6.74 -1.36
CA LEU A 106 9.88 -5.87 -1.93
C LEU A 106 11.18 -6.57 -2.37
N PRO A 107 11.71 -7.58 -1.65
CA PRO A 107 12.91 -8.30 -2.09
C PRO A 107 12.70 -9.16 -3.34
N GLN A 108 11.46 -9.54 -3.64
CA GLN A 108 11.12 -10.42 -4.77
C GLN A 108 10.72 -9.65 -6.03
N LEU A 109 10.43 -8.33 -5.90
CA LEU A 109 10.04 -7.52 -7.04
C LEU A 109 11.23 -7.33 -7.98
N THR A 110 10.99 -7.59 -9.25
CA THR A 110 11.95 -7.41 -10.34
C THR A 110 11.54 -6.25 -11.25
N ALA A 111 12.35 -5.93 -12.25
CA ALA A 111 12.04 -4.90 -13.25
C ALA A 111 10.69 -5.12 -13.98
N ALA A 112 10.13 -6.33 -13.95
CA ALA A 112 8.78 -6.60 -14.48
C ALA A 112 7.66 -6.10 -13.55
N HIS A 113 7.96 -5.84 -12.27
CA HIS A 113 6.97 -5.51 -11.24
C HIS A 113 7.09 -4.07 -10.73
N ILE A 114 8.19 -3.39 -11.06
CA ILE A 114 8.46 -2.02 -10.65
C ILE A 114 9.01 -1.21 -11.82
N ARG A 115 8.76 0.09 -11.83
CA ARG A 115 9.50 1.03 -12.67
C ARG A 115 10.12 2.14 -11.83
N PRO A 116 11.31 2.65 -12.21
CA PRO A 116 11.91 3.80 -11.55
C PRO A 116 10.98 5.03 -11.59
N LEU A 117 11.02 5.84 -10.55
CA LEU A 117 10.46 7.19 -10.50
C LEU A 117 11.62 8.18 -10.43
N GLY A 118 11.96 8.78 -11.56
CA GLY A 118 13.09 9.68 -11.71
C GLY A 118 14.46 8.99 -11.86
N PRO A 119 15.58 9.75 -11.88
CA PRO A 119 16.92 9.22 -12.04
C PRO A 119 17.24 8.31 -10.85
N GLY A 120 17.49 7.03 -11.12
CA GLY A 120 17.66 6.03 -10.09
C GLY A 120 19.12 5.79 -9.73
N ALA A 121 19.49 5.99 -8.47
CA ALA A 121 20.59 5.24 -7.89
C ALA A 121 20.19 3.75 -7.83
N LEU A 122 21.16 2.84 -7.88
CA LEU A 122 20.89 1.43 -7.59
C LEU A 122 20.49 1.30 -6.12
N PRO A 123 19.51 0.43 -5.78
CA PRO A 123 19.16 0.17 -4.39
C PRO A 123 20.40 -0.23 -3.60
N GLN A 124 20.64 0.44 -2.48
CA GLN A 124 21.69 0.07 -1.53
C GLN A 124 21.17 -1.00 -0.56
N GLU A 125 22.09 -1.65 0.15
CA GLU A 125 21.69 -2.41 1.33
C GLU A 125 21.11 -1.44 2.37
N GLY A 126 19.92 -1.76 2.90
CA GLY A 126 19.26 -0.89 3.86
C GLY A 126 17.77 -1.15 3.93
N VAL A 127 17.12 -0.35 4.76
CA VAL A 127 15.67 -0.37 4.91
C VAL A 127 15.01 -0.04 3.58
N LYS A 128 14.03 -0.85 3.18
CA LYS A 128 13.12 -0.57 2.07
C LYS A 128 11.81 -0.05 2.64
N LEU A 129 11.30 1.02 2.06
CA LEU A 129 10.04 1.62 2.48
C LEU A 129 9.00 1.44 1.38
N VAL A 130 7.81 1.02 1.73
CA VAL A 130 6.64 1.09 0.84
C VAL A 130 5.61 2.03 1.43
N LEU A 131 5.04 2.85 0.59
CA LEU A 131 3.90 3.69 0.92
C LEU A 131 2.99 3.85 -0.29
N GLY A 132 1.73 4.18 -0.05
CA GLY A 132 0.86 4.38 -1.21
C GLY A 132 -0.55 4.80 -0.92
N PRO A 133 -1.04 5.76 -1.71
CA PRO A 133 -2.43 6.21 -1.66
C PRO A 133 -3.35 5.22 -2.39
N GLY A 134 -4.30 4.71 -1.62
CA GLY A 134 -5.44 3.93 -2.06
C GLY A 134 -6.71 4.53 -1.47
N THR A 135 -7.58 3.71 -0.87
CA THR A 135 -8.70 4.20 -0.04
C THR A 135 -8.21 5.01 1.16
N GLY A 136 -7.07 4.60 1.75
CA GLY A 136 -6.30 5.32 2.74
C GLY A 136 -4.88 5.63 2.24
N LEU A 137 -3.95 5.83 3.18
CA LEU A 137 -2.52 6.00 2.92
C LEU A 137 -1.73 4.98 3.76
N GLY A 138 -1.38 3.86 3.16
CA GLY A 138 -0.60 2.84 3.83
C GLY A 138 0.90 3.16 3.84
N VAL A 139 1.59 2.72 4.89
CA VAL A 139 3.04 2.84 5.07
C VAL A 139 3.57 1.60 5.77
N ALA A 140 4.61 0.99 5.24
CA ALA A 140 5.34 -0.06 5.91
C ALA A 140 6.81 -0.08 5.49
N ALA A 141 7.67 -0.62 6.34
CA ALA A 141 9.09 -0.75 6.05
C ALA A 141 9.54 -2.21 6.16
N LEU A 142 10.54 -2.58 5.38
CA LEU A 142 11.25 -3.85 5.50
C LEU A 142 12.68 -3.60 5.95
N LEU A 143 13.00 -4.08 7.14
CA LEU A 143 14.36 -4.05 7.67
C LEU A 143 15.12 -5.29 7.22
N PRO A 144 16.34 -5.16 6.66
CA PRO A 144 17.21 -6.30 6.47
C PRO A 144 17.77 -6.78 7.82
N VAL A 145 17.57 -8.05 8.15
CA VAL A 145 18.09 -8.69 9.37
C VAL A 145 18.81 -9.97 8.97
N GLY A 146 20.11 -9.89 8.81
CA GLY A 146 20.91 -10.99 8.27
C GLY A 146 20.43 -11.41 6.88
N ARG A 147 20.15 -12.70 6.69
CA ARG A 147 19.59 -13.24 5.42
C ARG A 147 18.06 -13.14 5.35
N ARG A 148 17.42 -12.61 6.37
CA ARG A 148 15.97 -12.45 6.50
C ARG A 148 15.61 -10.96 6.52
N GLY A 149 14.35 -10.65 6.28
CA GLY A 149 13.79 -9.34 6.52
C GLY A 149 12.89 -9.36 7.75
N TYR A 150 12.55 -8.18 8.25
CA TYR A 150 11.50 -7.97 9.23
C TYR A 150 10.64 -6.79 8.75
N ALA A 151 9.37 -7.04 8.46
CA ALA A 151 8.46 -5.97 8.08
C ALA A 151 7.93 -5.26 9.34
N ILE A 152 7.89 -3.94 9.25
CA ILE A 152 7.31 -3.05 10.26
C ILE A 152 6.05 -2.44 9.64
N ALA A 153 4.88 -2.82 10.13
CA ALA A 153 3.64 -2.10 9.86
C ALA A 153 3.68 -0.72 10.52
N SER A 154 3.11 0.27 9.87
CA SER A 154 3.10 1.65 10.37
C SER A 154 1.77 2.32 10.05
N GLU A 155 1.31 3.14 10.98
CA GLU A 155 0.20 4.08 10.79
C GLU A 155 0.72 5.48 10.35
N GLY A 156 1.83 5.50 9.62
CA GLY A 156 2.48 6.73 9.15
C GLY A 156 1.58 7.62 8.28
N GLY A 157 0.56 7.06 7.61
CA GLY A 157 -0.45 7.85 6.90
C GLY A 157 -1.26 8.78 7.80
N HIS A 158 -1.36 8.48 9.09
CA HIS A 158 -2.12 9.27 10.06
C HIS A 158 -1.31 10.37 10.80
N ILE A 159 -0.01 10.51 10.50
CA ILE A 159 0.77 11.62 11.05
C ILE A 159 0.21 12.97 10.60
N LEU A 160 0.43 14.00 11.40
CA LEU A 160 0.03 15.36 11.06
C LEU A 160 0.79 15.85 9.83
N PHE A 161 0.08 16.49 8.92
CA PHE A 161 0.63 16.98 7.68
C PHE A 161 0.16 18.40 7.42
N GLY A 162 1.08 19.29 7.05
CA GLY A 162 0.81 20.72 6.94
C GLY A 162 1.39 21.35 5.68
N ALA A 163 1.09 22.63 5.49
CA ALA A 163 1.62 23.42 4.38
C ALA A 163 3.15 23.57 4.50
N HIS A 164 3.83 23.49 3.35
CA HIS A 164 5.21 23.91 3.20
C HIS A 164 5.28 25.11 2.24
N GLY A 165 5.67 26.26 2.77
CA GLY A 165 5.69 27.50 1.99
C GLY A 165 4.33 28.24 1.93
N THR A 166 4.35 29.38 1.25
CA THR A 166 3.21 30.29 1.20
C THR A 166 2.12 29.86 0.22
N ASP A 167 2.48 29.15 -0.84
CA ASP A 167 1.59 28.69 -1.91
C ASP A 167 0.63 27.58 -1.46
N GLU A 168 0.99 26.82 -0.42
CA GLU A 168 0.14 25.77 0.15
C GLU A 168 -0.76 26.27 1.28
N ARG A 169 -0.45 27.39 1.93
CA ARG A 169 -1.14 27.87 3.15
C ARG A 169 -2.66 27.96 2.94
N GLY A 170 -3.11 28.67 1.92
CA GLY A 170 -4.55 28.84 1.70
C GLY A 170 -5.30 27.54 1.40
N VAL A 171 -4.61 26.51 0.86
CA VAL A 171 -5.19 25.19 0.67
C VAL A 171 -5.32 24.48 2.01
N PHE A 172 -4.26 24.50 2.83
CA PHE A 172 -4.26 23.83 4.14
C PHE A 172 -5.16 24.53 5.15
N ASP A 173 -5.36 25.87 5.07
CA ASP A 173 -6.33 26.60 5.89
C ASP A 173 -7.74 26.06 5.62
N ARG A 174 -8.14 25.94 4.34
CA ARG A 174 -9.44 25.35 3.96
C ARG A 174 -9.56 23.87 4.33
N LEU A 175 -8.48 23.10 4.24
CA LEU A 175 -8.47 21.71 4.72
C LEU A 175 -8.68 21.64 6.24
N HIS A 176 -8.11 22.55 6.99
CA HIS A 176 -8.33 22.69 8.43
C HIS A 176 -9.78 23.02 8.76
N GLU A 177 -10.38 23.94 8.02
CA GLU A 177 -11.80 24.30 8.16
C GLU A 177 -12.72 23.09 7.90
N GLU A 178 -12.41 22.27 6.85
CA GLU A 178 -13.23 21.10 6.48
C GLU A 178 -13.02 19.93 7.44
N CYS A 179 -11.79 19.64 7.83
CA CYS A 179 -11.40 18.38 8.47
C CYS A 179 -11.00 18.53 9.95
N GLY A 180 -10.83 19.74 10.46
CA GLY A 180 -10.13 19.98 11.72
C GLY A 180 -8.66 19.61 11.59
N THR A 181 -8.23 18.53 12.21
CA THR A 181 -6.85 18.04 12.10
C THR A 181 -6.58 17.44 10.72
N VAL A 182 -5.53 17.89 10.03
CA VAL A 182 -5.11 17.37 8.73
C VAL A 182 -3.99 16.35 8.92
N SER A 183 -4.26 15.08 8.63
CA SER A 183 -3.24 14.04 8.50
C SER A 183 -2.82 13.87 7.03
N ALA A 184 -1.68 13.18 6.81
CA ALA A 184 -1.20 12.90 5.47
C ALA A 184 -2.25 12.14 4.64
N GLU A 185 -2.93 11.15 5.21
CA GLU A 185 -4.00 10.39 4.55
C GLU A 185 -5.17 11.29 4.10
N LYS A 186 -5.52 12.31 4.86
CA LYS A 186 -6.62 13.21 4.49
C LYS A 186 -6.38 13.95 3.18
N VAL A 187 -5.15 14.05 2.73
CA VAL A 187 -4.77 14.68 1.46
C VAL A 187 -4.17 13.70 0.46
N LEU A 188 -3.49 12.65 0.91
CA LEU A 188 -2.80 11.66 0.09
C LEU A 188 -3.55 10.32 0.07
N SER A 189 -4.80 10.35 -0.35
CA SER A 189 -5.64 9.16 -0.53
C SER A 189 -6.65 9.38 -1.64
N GLY A 190 -7.44 8.35 -1.99
CA GLY A 190 -8.56 8.48 -2.91
C GLY A 190 -9.50 9.62 -2.49
N PRO A 191 -10.09 9.59 -1.28
CA PRO A 191 -10.90 10.70 -0.76
C PRO A 191 -10.13 12.02 -0.61
N GLY A 192 -8.80 11.98 -0.54
CA GLY A 192 -7.93 13.16 -0.48
C GLY A 192 -7.94 13.98 -1.77
N LEU A 193 -7.99 13.34 -2.93
CA LEU A 193 -8.00 14.03 -4.22
C LEU A 193 -9.17 15.00 -4.39
N PRO A 194 -10.46 14.60 -4.24
CA PRO A 194 -11.58 15.54 -4.31
C PRO A 194 -11.57 16.55 -3.15
N ARG A 195 -10.98 16.22 -2.00
CA ARG A 195 -10.80 17.17 -0.89
C ARG A 195 -9.81 18.27 -1.27
N LEU A 196 -8.65 17.92 -1.84
CA LEU A 196 -7.71 18.89 -2.41
C LEU A 196 -8.36 19.72 -3.52
N ALA A 197 -9.20 19.10 -4.36
CA ALA A 197 -9.91 19.82 -5.42
C ALA A 197 -10.86 20.87 -4.86
N ARG A 198 -11.63 20.56 -3.81
CA ARG A 198 -12.51 21.55 -3.14
C ARG A 198 -11.69 22.65 -2.47
N ALA A 199 -10.58 22.29 -1.83
CA ALA A 199 -9.72 23.28 -1.20
C ALA A 199 -9.03 24.21 -2.22
N LEU A 200 -8.71 23.73 -3.41
CA LEU A 200 -8.04 24.53 -4.44
C LEU A 200 -9.01 25.25 -5.37
N HIS A 201 -10.12 24.58 -5.75
CA HIS A 201 -11.11 25.00 -6.73
C HIS A 201 -12.54 24.69 -6.25
N PRO A 202 -13.07 25.40 -5.24
CA PRO A 202 -14.36 25.07 -4.62
C PRO A 202 -15.54 25.14 -5.62
N GLU A 203 -15.40 25.91 -6.70
CA GLU A 203 -16.41 26.08 -7.74
C GLU A 203 -16.56 24.87 -8.69
N ARG A 204 -15.64 23.88 -8.65
CA ARG A 204 -15.60 22.79 -9.66
C ARG A 204 -16.41 21.56 -9.30
N GLY A 205 -16.72 21.34 -8.03
CA GLY A 205 -17.64 20.29 -7.58
C GLY A 205 -17.15 18.84 -7.78
N TYR A 206 -15.84 18.61 -7.88
CA TYR A 206 -15.29 17.24 -7.90
C TYR A 206 -15.61 16.51 -6.58
N ARG A 207 -16.25 15.34 -6.68
CA ARG A 207 -16.67 14.53 -5.53
C ARG A 207 -15.89 13.24 -5.40
N GLU A 208 -15.48 12.66 -6.52
CA GLU A 208 -14.83 11.36 -6.60
C GLU A 208 -13.42 11.50 -7.17
N PRO A 209 -12.45 10.68 -6.73
CA PRO A 209 -11.07 10.73 -7.22
C PRO A 209 -10.97 10.45 -8.72
N GLU A 210 -11.81 9.55 -9.24
CA GLU A 210 -11.88 9.22 -10.67
C GLU A 210 -12.26 10.43 -11.52
N ALA A 211 -13.15 11.28 -11.01
CA ALA A 211 -13.57 12.50 -11.71
C ALA A 211 -12.41 13.51 -11.83
N VAL A 212 -11.60 13.65 -10.78
CA VAL A 212 -10.39 14.50 -10.80
C VAL A 212 -9.37 13.95 -11.78
N ILE A 213 -9.05 12.67 -11.70
CA ILE A 213 -8.07 12.01 -12.56
C ILE A 213 -8.51 12.09 -14.02
N ALA A 214 -9.76 11.74 -14.32
CA ALA A 214 -10.31 11.81 -15.68
C ALA A 214 -10.32 13.25 -16.21
N GLY A 215 -10.68 14.25 -15.39
CA GLY A 215 -10.61 15.65 -15.77
C GLY A 215 -9.19 16.09 -16.11
N ALA A 216 -8.20 15.68 -15.33
CA ALA A 216 -6.80 15.97 -15.58
C ALA A 216 -6.30 15.33 -16.90
N HIS A 217 -6.69 14.09 -17.18
CA HIS A 217 -6.39 13.42 -18.46
C HIS A 217 -7.03 14.11 -19.67
N ARG A 218 -8.21 14.72 -19.49
CA ARG A 218 -8.85 15.54 -20.54
C ARG A 218 -8.22 16.94 -20.71
N GLY A 219 -7.23 17.30 -19.88
CA GLY A 219 -6.56 18.60 -19.93
C GLY A 219 -7.28 19.72 -19.17
N GLU A 220 -8.23 19.41 -18.28
CA GLU A 220 -8.90 20.41 -17.44
C GLU A 220 -7.89 21.06 -16.47
N ALA A 221 -7.65 22.37 -16.64
CA ALA A 221 -6.60 23.08 -15.90
C ALA A 221 -6.73 22.96 -14.37
N ALA A 222 -7.97 23.01 -13.84
CA ALA A 222 -8.23 22.84 -12.42
C ALA A 222 -7.85 21.44 -11.93
N ALA A 223 -8.26 20.39 -12.64
CA ALA A 223 -7.93 19.01 -12.29
C ALA A 223 -6.42 18.73 -12.38
N GLN A 224 -5.75 19.28 -13.41
CA GLN A 224 -4.30 19.22 -13.53
C GLN A 224 -3.58 19.95 -12.39
N ALA A 225 -4.10 21.09 -11.91
CA ALA A 225 -3.52 21.77 -10.76
C ALA A 225 -3.63 20.91 -9.49
N VAL A 226 -4.76 20.24 -9.29
CA VAL A 226 -4.97 19.30 -8.16
C VAL A 226 -4.01 18.11 -8.23
N THR A 227 -3.89 17.47 -9.40
CA THR A 227 -2.97 16.32 -9.55
C THR A 227 -1.51 16.72 -9.39
N ARG A 228 -1.09 17.89 -9.89
CA ARG A 228 0.26 18.42 -9.63
C ARG A 228 0.50 18.65 -8.13
N LEU A 229 -0.44 19.28 -7.43
CA LEU A 229 -0.32 19.46 -5.98
C LEU A 229 -0.21 18.11 -5.26
N PHE A 230 -1.07 17.15 -5.61
CA PHE A 230 -1.05 15.81 -5.03
C PHE A 230 0.31 15.12 -5.22
N VAL A 231 0.88 15.16 -6.43
CA VAL A 231 2.20 14.57 -6.73
C VAL A 231 3.32 15.23 -5.92
N ARG A 232 3.28 16.57 -5.79
CA ARG A 232 4.24 17.31 -4.95
C ARG A 232 4.13 16.92 -3.48
N LEU A 233 2.92 16.88 -2.93
CA LEU A 233 2.67 16.48 -1.55
C LEU A 233 3.08 15.02 -1.29
N LEU A 234 2.83 14.12 -2.25
CA LEU A 234 3.25 12.72 -2.17
C LEU A 234 4.78 12.60 -2.15
N GLY A 235 5.48 13.34 -3.00
CA GLY A 235 6.95 13.37 -3.02
C GLY A 235 7.51 13.82 -1.68
N ARG A 236 7.00 14.93 -1.12
CA ARG A 236 7.40 15.44 0.18
C ARG A 236 7.16 14.40 1.30
N PHE A 237 5.95 13.84 1.38
CA PHE A 237 5.64 12.83 2.38
C PHE A 237 6.55 11.58 2.25
N ALA A 238 6.83 11.16 1.03
CA ALA A 238 7.75 10.05 0.78
C ALA A 238 9.18 10.37 1.26
N GLY A 239 9.64 11.62 1.10
CA GLY A 239 10.90 12.12 1.64
C GLY A 239 10.93 12.14 3.16
N ASP A 240 9.87 12.65 3.82
CA ASP A 240 9.72 12.62 5.27
C ASP A 240 9.85 11.19 5.81
N MET A 241 9.14 10.25 5.19
CA MET A 241 9.18 8.84 5.59
C MET A 241 10.53 8.19 5.28
N ALA A 242 11.17 8.54 4.15
CA ALA A 242 12.50 8.05 3.82
C ALA A 242 13.55 8.48 4.86
N LEU A 243 13.44 9.70 5.38
CA LEU A 243 14.29 10.19 6.48
C LEU A 243 13.97 9.45 7.78
N ALA A 244 12.69 9.34 8.15
CA ALA A 244 12.24 8.71 9.39
C ALA A 244 12.72 7.25 9.52
N PHE A 245 12.67 6.49 8.40
CA PHE A 245 13.10 5.09 8.36
C PHE A 245 14.54 4.91 7.87
N LYS A 246 15.24 5.98 7.46
CA LYS A 246 16.54 5.91 6.79
C LYS A 246 16.53 4.88 5.65
N ALA A 247 15.59 5.02 4.73
CA ALA A 247 15.22 4.05 3.72
C ALA A 247 16.21 3.98 2.55
N LEU A 248 17.48 3.68 2.80
CA LEU A 248 18.55 3.63 1.79
C LEU A 248 18.34 2.50 0.77
N GLY A 249 17.60 1.45 1.13
CA GLY A 249 17.22 0.36 0.23
C GLY A 249 16.14 0.74 -0.80
N GLY A 250 15.66 2.00 -0.75
CA GLY A 250 14.71 2.55 -1.71
C GLY A 250 13.31 2.76 -1.16
N VAL A 251 12.57 3.65 -1.83
CA VAL A 251 11.17 3.95 -1.55
C VAL A 251 10.30 3.47 -2.70
N TYR A 252 9.32 2.65 -2.37
CA TYR A 252 8.42 1.98 -3.31
C TYR A 252 7.02 2.55 -3.16
N ILE A 253 6.52 3.18 -4.21
CA ILE A 253 5.18 3.77 -4.23
C ILE A 253 4.21 2.73 -4.79
N ALA A 254 3.16 2.45 -4.03
CA ALA A 254 2.07 1.53 -4.41
C ALA A 254 0.73 2.28 -4.45
N GLY A 255 -0.32 1.60 -4.84
CA GLY A 255 -1.69 2.08 -4.71
C GLY A 255 -2.35 2.50 -6.01
N SER A 256 -3.67 2.30 -6.04
CA SER A 256 -4.50 2.50 -7.24
C SER A 256 -4.53 3.95 -7.73
N ILE A 257 -4.44 4.91 -6.80
CA ILE A 257 -4.47 6.33 -7.15
C ILE A 257 -3.24 6.70 -8.00
N VAL A 258 -2.04 6.29 -7.59
CA VAL A 258 -0.80 6.61 -8.31
C VAL A 258 -0.76 5.90 -9.65
N CYS A 259 -1.19 4.64 -9.72
CA CYS A 259 -1.35 3.92 -10.98
C CYS A 259 -2.34 4.61 -11.92
N GLY A 260 -3.47 5.10 -11.40
CA GLY A 260 -4.48 5.83 -12.16
C GLY A 260 -4.00 7.19 -12.71
N LEU A 261 -3.05 7.84 -12.05
CA LEU A 261 -2.43 9.06 -12.57
C LEU A 261 -1.68 8.81 -13.88
N GLY A 262 -1.04 7.65 -14.04
CA GLY A 262 -0.30 7.31 -15.26
C GLY A 262 0.67 8.42 -15.69
N PRO A 263 0.53 9.00 -16.91
CA PRO A 263 1.39 10.09 -17.39
C PRO A 263 1.30 11.39 -16.58
N LEU A 264 0.25 11.58 -15.77
CA LEU A 264 0.10 12.75 -14.90
C LEU A 264 1.00 12.68 -13.65
N LEU A 265 1.62 11.53 -13.39
CA LEU A 265 2.64 11.39 -12.37
C LEU A 265 3.93 12.05 -12.87
N ASP A 266 4.08 13.35 -12.62
CA ASP A 266 5.29 14.10 -12.95
C ASP A 266 6.44 13.65 -12.04
N GLU A 267 7.32 12.83 -12.60
CA GLU A 267 8.47 12.26 -11.89
C GLU A 267 9.48 13.31 -11.43
N ALA A 268 9.69 14.34 -12.23
CA ALA A 268 10.60 15.43 -11.87
C ALA A 268 10.06 16.23 -10.68
N GLN A 269 8.76 16.53 -10.69
CA GLN A 269 8.09 17.21 -9.58
C GLN A 269 8.08 16.34 -8.31
N PHE A 270 7.79 15.05 -8.45
CA PHE A 270 7.84 14.10 -7.34
C PHE A 270 9.24 14.08 -6.71
N ARG A 271 10.30 13.92 -7.54
CA ARG A 271 11.69 13.86 -7.06
C ARG A 271 12.14 15.16 -6.43
N ALA A 272 11.82 16.30 -7.02
CA ALA A 272 12.16 17.60 -6.44
C ALA A 272 11.56 17.78 -5.04
N ALA A 273 10.29 17.36 -4.85
CA ALA A 273 9.64 17.41 -3.56
C ALA A 273 10.19 16.37 -2.58
N PHE A 274 10.52 15.16 -3.06
CA PHE A 274 11.13 14.10 -2.27
C PHE A 274 12.53 14.49 -1.74
N GLU A 275 13.33 15.17 -2.55
CA GLU A 275 14.70 15.56 -2.22
C GLU A 275 14.78 16.86 -1.40
N GLY A 276 13.74 17.69 -1.45
CA GLY A 276 13.73 19.03 -0.85
C GLY A 276 13.64 19.06 0.68
N HIS A 277 14.56 18.40 1.37
CA HIS A 277 14.60 18.28 2.85
C HIS A 277 15.98 18.72 3.42
N PRO A 278 16.28 20.04 3.44
CA PRO A 278 17.56 20.50 4.00
C PRO A 278 17.72 20.13 5.49
N PRO A 279 18.90 19.72 5.95
CA PRO A 279 20.16 19.64 5.21
C PRO A 279 20.44 18.24 4.59
N HIS A 280 19.43 17.41 4.33
CA HIS A 280 19.56 16.00 3.94
C HIS A 280 19.28 15.73 2.45
N GLU A 281 19.34 16.77 1.58
CA GLU A 281 19.07 16.64 0.14
C GLU A 281 19.97 15.59 -0.52
N SER A 282 21.27 15.62 -0.23
CA SER A 282 22.22 14.67 -0.81
C SER A 282 21.97 13.22 -0.39
N LEU A 283 21.44 13.00 0.83
CA LEU A 283 21.02 11.67 1.27
C LEU A 283 19.83 11.21 0.45
N LEU A 284 18.80 12.05 0.30
CA LEU A 284 17.58 11.70 -0.42
C LEU A 284 17.82 11.56 -1.93
N GLN A 285 18.74 12.34 -2.52
CA GLN A 285 19.19 12.15 -3.90
C GLN A 285 19.78 10.76 -4.15
N ALA A 286 20.44 10.18 -3.16
CA ALA A 286 21.00 8.84 -3.23
C ALA A 286 19.95 7.71 -3.03
N VAL A 287 18.75 8.04 -2.51
CA VAL A 287 17.67 7.05 -2.30
C VAL A 287 16.90 6.83 -3.60
N PRO A 288 16.88 5.61 -4.17
CA PRO A 288 16.08 5.32 -5.34
C PRO A 288 14.59 5.27 -5.01
N THR A 289 13.77 5.71 -5.95
CA THR A 289 12.32 5.67 -5.85
C THR A 289 11.72 4.84 -6.99
N PHE A 290 10.71 4.04 -6.69
CA PHE A 290 10.07 3.13 -7.63
C PHE A 290 8.56 3.22 -7.54
N LEU A 291 7.87 3.00 -8.66
CA LEU A 291 6.46 2.69 -8.70
C LEU A 291 6.29 1.17 -8.80
N ILE A 292 5.50 0.58 -7.92
CA ILE A 292 5.07 -0.82 -8.04
C ILE A 292 3.98 -0.88 -9.11
N THR A 293 4.24 -1.67 -10.15
CA THR A 293 3.34 -1.88 -11.29
C THR A 293 2.65 -3.25 -11.28
N SER A 294 3.02 -4.11 -10.32
CA SER A 294 2.36 -5.39 -10.12
C SER A 294 0.91 -5.21 -9.65
N ASP A 295 0.00 -6.02 -10.18
CA ASP A 295 -1.42 -6.03 -9.82
C ASP A 295 -1.69 -6.69 -8.46
N GLN A 296 -0.72 -7.44 -7.92
CA GLN A 296 -0.91 -8.34 -6.78
C GLN A 296 0.24 -8.29 -5.77
N PRO A 297 0.75 -7.10 -5.41
CA PRO A 297 1.91 -7.02 -4.53
C PRO A 297 1.63 -7.59 -3.13
N GLY A 298 0.39 -7.47 -2.62
CA GLY A 298 -0.03 -8.07 -1.35
C GLY A 298 0.03 -9.60 -1.37
N LEU A 299 -0.45 -10.25 -2.44
CA LEU A 299 -0.34 -11.71 -2.57
C LEU A 299 1.12 -12.18 -2.70
N ILE A 300 1.96 -11.46 -3.44
CA ILE A 300 3.40 -11.77 -3.55
C ILE A 300 4.03 -11.71 -2.15
N GLY A 301 3.69 -10.70 -1.36
CA GLY A 301 4.17 -10.56 0.01
C GLY A 301 3.68 -11.67 0.94
N CYS A 302 2.41 -12.05 0.83
CA CYS A 302 1.87 -13.20 1.57
C CYS A 302 2.60 -14.51 1.21
N ALA A 303 2.92 -14.72 -0.07
CA ALA A 303 3.68 -15.89 -0.52
C ALA A 303 5.11 -15.88 0.03
N ALA A 304 5.78 -14.72 -0.02
CA ALA A 304 7.12 -14.53 0.56
C ALA A 304 7.15 -14.83 2.06
N LEU A 305 6.18 -14.30 2.79
CA LEU A 305 6.06 -14.51 4.24
C LEU A 305 5.74 -15.97 4.58
N ALA A 306 4.87 -16.62 3.80
CA ALA A 306 4.58 -18.05 3.96
C ALA A 306 5.83 -18.90 3.77
N GLN A 307 6.61 -18.66 2.73
CA GLN A 307 7.87 -19.37 2.46
C GLN A 307 8.90 -19.17 3.57
N MET A 308 9.05 -17.94 4.06
CA MET A 308 9.96 -17.64 5.16
C MET A 308 9.60 -18.43 6.43
N ASN A 309 8.32 -18.54 6.74
CA ASN A 309 7.84 -19.32 7.89
C ASN A 309 8.10 -20.83 7.75
N GLU A 310 7.98 -21.38 6.54
CA GLU A 310 8.30 -22.78 6.28
C GLU A 310 9.80 -23.06 6.47
N LEU A 311 10.65 -22.17 5.97
CA LEU A 311 12.11 -22.28 6.17
C LEU A 311 12.51 -22.18 7.63
N ALA A 312 11.83 -21.36 8.43
CA ALA A 312 12.08 -21.25 9.86
C ALA A 312 11.76 -22.55 10.61
N GLN A 313 10.66 -23.22 10.24
CA GLN A 313 10.27 -24.52 10.85
C GLN A 313 11.17 -25.69 10.46
N ALA A 314 11.76 -25.66 9.26
CA ALA A 314 12.67 -26.72 8.81
C ALA A 314 14.05 -26.65 9.51
N GLN A 315 14.34 -25.60 10.27
CA GLN A 315 15.58 -25.37 11.01
C GLN A 315 15.45 -25.64 12.52
N THR A 316 14.24 -25.89 13.01
CA THR A 316 13.94 -26.33 14.39
C THR A 316 13.62 -27.79 14.42
#